data_1f1d54acc0abfe7ee4e24a3d7a0fa8df
#
_entry.id   1f1d54acc0abfe7ee4e24a3d7a0fa8df
#
_cell.length_a   1.000
_cell.length_b   1.000
_cell.length_c   1.000
_cell.angle_alpha   90.00
_cell.angle_beta   90.00
_cell.angle_gamma   90.00
#
_symmetry.space_group_name_H-M   'P 1'
#
loop_
_entity.id
_entity.type
_entity.pdbx_description
1 polymer ?
#
loop_
_entity_poly.entity_id
_entity_poly.type
_entity_poly.pdbx_seq_one_letter_code
_entity_poly.pdbx_strand_id
1 'polypeptide(L)'
;MSADRPNVVVFFTDQQRWDSAGCYGNPMDVTPTLDAMADRGTRFEQCVSSNPVCAPQRASIQTGQYPTECGVHHNLMSGDGQSPIEGATTLADQFNDAGYQTGYVGKWHLANTRLAPVPERLRGGYEDFWVAADALEHTSHAYEGTLFDGDGDPVEFADRYRVDFTTDLAERFLREERDPDDPFFLFCSYLEPHQQNDRDTFDAPEGYAEAFENPWVPPDLEGRPGDWFAELPDYYG
;
A
#
# COMPACT_ATOMS: atom_id res chain seq x y z
N MET A 1 7.85 -31.17 -17.39
CA MET A 1 8.32 -29.78 -17.47
C MET A 1 7.52 -29.03 -16.42
N SER A 2 8.14 -28.59 -15.33
CA SER A 2 7.51 -27.70 -14.39
C SER A 2 7.12 -26.44 -15.19
N ALA A 3 5.85 -26.06 -15.17
CA ALA A 3 5.45 -24.76 -15.70
C ALA A 3 6.30 -23.72 -14.96
N ASP A 4 6.97 -22.83 -15.68
CA ASP A 4 7.69 -21.73 -15.06
C ASP A 4 6.71 -20.94 -14.19
N ARG A 5 6.87 -21.04 -12.89
CA ARG A 5 6.10 -20.26 -11.92
C ARG A 5 6.86 -18.96 -11.68
N PRO A 6 6.42 -17.83 -12.27
CA PRO A 6 7.13 -16.57 -12.11
C PRO A 6 7.02 -16.06 -10.67
N ASN A 7 8.05 -15.39 -10.20
CA ASN A 7 7.94 -14.57 -9.00
C ASN A 7 6.98 -13.41 -9.24
N VAL A 8 6.20 -13.05 -8.23
CA VAL A 8 5.20 -11.98 -8.32
C VAL A 8 5.47 -10.93 -7.24
N VAL A 9 5.60 -9.69 -7.67
CA VAL A 9 5.69 -8.53 -6.77
C VAL A 9 4.54 -7.59 -7.08
N VAL A 10 3.76 -7.24 -6.07
CA VAL A 10 2.80 -6.14 -6.13
C VAL A 10 3.44 -4.93 -5.48
N PHE A 11 3.64 -3.88 -6.26
CA PHE A 11 4.05 -2.57 -5.76
C PHE A 11 2.80 -1.68 -5.67
N PHE A 12 2.31 -1.47 -4.46
CA PHE A 12 1.05 -0.80 -4.21
C PHE A 12 1.26 0.52 -3.47
N THR A 13 0.74 1.61 -4.03
CA THR A 13 0.76 2.95 -3.45
C THR A 13 -0.63 3.32 -2.92
N ASP A 14 -0.70 4.17 -1.89
CA ASP A 14 -1.97 4.66 -1.34
C ASP A 14 -2.25 6.09 -1.83
N GLN A 15 -3.51 6.37 -2.17
CA GLN A 15 -4.01 7.70 -2.56
C GLN A 15 -3.32 8.32 -3.81
N GLN A 16 -2.60 7.54 -4.59
CA GLN A 16 -1.93 8.03 -5.78
C GLN A 16 -2.93 8.28 -6.92
N ARG A 17 -2.93 9.47 -7.48
CA ARG A 17 -3.64 9.76 -8.72
C ARG A 17 -2.93 9.09 -9.90
N TRP A 18 -3.70 8.58 -10.85
CA TRP A 18 -3.17 7.92 -12.04
C TRP A 18 -2.27 8.85 -12.88
N ASP A 19 -2.65 10.13 -13.00
CA ASP A 19 -1.96 11.14 -13.78
C ASP A 19 -0.74 11.75 -13.05
N SER A 20 -0.39 11.26 -11.87
CA SER A 20 0.90 11.58 -11.22
C SER A 20 2.09 10.84 -11.85
N ALA A 21 1.84 9.82 -12.66
CA ALA A 21 2.87 9.04 -13.33
C ALA A 21 3.13 9.56 -14.77
N GLY A 22 4.40 9.57 -15.19
CA GLY A 22 4.83 10.03 -16.51
C GLY A 22 4.20 9.23 -17.64
N CYS A 23 4.12 7.90 -17.51
CA CYS A 23 3.49 7.02 -18.49
C CYS A 23 1.98 7.28 -18.69
N TYR A 24 1.35 8.03 -17.80
CA TYR A 24 -0.03 8.50 -17.93
C TYR A 24 -0.14 10.01 -18.23
N GLY A 25 0.96 10.67 -18.59
CA GLY A 25 0.97 12.02 -19.13
C GLY A 25 1.43 13.11 -18.18
N ASN A 26 1.98 12.79 -17.00
CA ASN A 26 2.65 13.77 -16.17
C ASN A 26 3.92 14.27 -16.87
N PRO A 27 4.07 15.57 -17.13
CA PRO A 27 5.22 16.10 -17.86
C PRO A 27 6.47 16.33 -16.99
N MET A 28 6.42 16.03 -15.69
CA MET A 28 7.45 16.45 -14.72
C MET A 28 8.61 15.45 -14.56
N ASP A 29 8.63 14.33 -15.29
CA ASP A 29 9.67 13.29 -15.18
C ASP A 29 9.91 12.80 -13.73
N VAL A 30 8.81 12.55 -13.01
CA VAL A 30 8.86 12.16 -11.58
C VAL A 30 8.82 10.65 -11.35
N THR A 31 8.51 9.85 -12.38
CA THR A 31 8.36 8.39 -12.27
C THR A 31 9.14 7.62 -13.34
N PRO A 32 10.45 7.89 -13.55
CA PRO A 32 11.20 7.32 -14.68
C PRO A 32 11.27 5.79 -14.66
N THR A 33 11.31 5.17 -13.49
CA THR A 33 11.32 3.70 -13.36
C THR A 33 9.97 3.10 -13.78
N LEU A 34 8.86 3.69 -13.35
CA LEU A 34 7.51 3.25 -13.72
C LEU A 34 7.27 3.45 -15.21
N ASP A 35 7.75 4.56 -15.78
CA ASP A 35 7.66 4.85 -17.20
C ASP A 35 8.44 3.81 -18.04
N ALA A 36 9.65 3.48 -17.60
CA ALA A 36 10.44 2.42 -18.24
C ALA A 36 9.83 1.02 -18.08
N MET A 37 9.08 0.76 -17.01
CA MET A 37 8.30 -0.47 -16.85
C MET A 37 7.11 -0.50 -17.81
N ALA A 38 6.40 0.61 -17.95
CA ALA A 38 5.26 0.74 -18.88
C ALA A 38 5.69 0.50 -20.33
N ASP A 39 6.87 0.96 -20.73
CA ASP A 39 7.43 0.74 -22.06
C ASP A 39 7.73 -0.74 -22.39
N ARG A 40 7.97 -1.55 -21.38
CA ARG A 40 8.34 -2.97 -21.52
C ARG A 40 7.26 -3.94 -21.11
N GLY A 41 6.24 -3.46 -20.44
CA GLY A 41 5.14 -4.24 -19.89
C GLY A 41 3.80 -3.91 -20.51
N THR A 42 2.76 -4.12 -19.74
CA THR A 42 1.39 -3.78 -20.12
C THR A 42 0.88 -2.63 -19.26
N ARG A 43 0.53 -1.52 -19.91
CA ARG A 43 -0.13 -0.39 -19.26
C ARG A 43 -1.64 -0.48 -19.45
N PHE A 44 -2.39 -0.38 -18.37
CA PHE A 44 -3.85 -0.38 -18.39
C PHE A 44 -4.36 1.05 -18.51
N GLU A 45 -4.99 1.39 -19.63
CA GLU A 45 -5.56 2.71 -19.91
C GLU A 45 -6.80 3.02 -19.06
N GLN A 46 -7.53 1.97 -18.68
CA GLN A 46 -8.76 2.09 -17.92
C GLN A 46 -8.81 1.03 -16.82
N CYS A 47 -8.18 1.35 -15.70
CA CYS A 47 -8.24 0.55 -14.48
C CYS A 47 -8.94 1.39 -13.40
N VAL A 48 -10.04 0.88 -12.86
CA VAL A 48 -10.91 1.61 -11.94
C VAL A 48 -10.94 0.91 -10.60
N SER A 49 -10.75 1.68 -9.53
CA SER A 49 -10.96 1.19 -8.16
C SER A 49 -12.45 0.90 -7.94
N SER A 50 -12.77 -0.25 -7.31
CA SER A 50 -14.14 -0.61 -6.96
C SER A 50 -14.73 0.32 -5.89
N ASN A 51 -13.87 0.88 -5.04
CA ASN A 51 -14.19 1.92 -4.07
C ASN A 51 -12.89 2.68 -3.74
N PRO A 52 -12.80 4.00 -3.99
CA PRO A 52 -11.56 4.76 -3.82
C PRO A 52 -11.30 5.16 -2.35
N VAL A 53 -11.47 4.22 -1.43
CA VAL A 53 -11.22 4.36 0.01
C VAL A 53 -10.33 3.20 0.46
N CYS A 54 -9.42 3.44 1.41
CA CYS A 54 -8.34 2.51 1.78
C CYS A 54 -8.83 1.09 2.10
N ALA A 55 -9.59 0.90 3.19
CA ALA A 55 -9.99 -0.44 3.62
C ALA A 55 -10.91 -1.16 2.62
N PRO A 56 -11.94 -0.53 2.02
CA PRO A 56 -12.77 -1.17 1.01
C PRO A 56 -11.98 -1.65 -0.21
N GLN A 57 -11.08 -0.82 -0.74
CA GLN A 57 -10.27 -1.22 -1.90
C GLN A 57 -9.26 -2.31 -1.54
N ARG A 58 -8.63 -2.22 -0.37
CA ARG A 58 -7.71 -3.25 0.11
C ARG A 58 -8.41 -4.58 0.31
N ALA A 59 -9.61 -4.58 0.89
CA ALA A 59 -10.44 -5.77 1.02
C ALA A 59 -10.75 -6.39 -0.36
N SER A 60 -11.14 -5.55 -1.33
CA SER A 60 -11.42 -6.02 -2.70
C SER A 60 -10.18 -6.66 -3.36
N ILE A 61 -9.00 -6.06 -3.20
CA ILE A 61 -7.75 -6.62 -3.76
C ILE A 61 -7.42 -7.97 -3.11
N GLN A 62 -7.50 -8.04 -1.78
CA GLN A 62 -7.11 -9.24 -1.04
C GLN A 62 -8.09 -10.40 -1.21
N THR A 63 -9.40 -10.12 -1.32
CA THR A 63 -10.44 -11.15 -1.38
C THR A 63 -10.99 -11.43 -2.79
N GLY A 64 -10.73 -10.54 -3.76
CA GLY A 64 -11.36 -10.61 -5.08
C GLY A 64 -12.85 -10.27 -5.08
N GLN A 65 -13.40 -9.76 -4.00
CA GLN A 65 -14.82 -9.44 -3.82
C GLN A 65 -15.07 -7.94 -3.91
N TYR A 66 -16.26 -7.54 -4.33
CA TYR A 66 -16.66 -6.14 -4.21
C TYR A 66 -16.87 -5.73 -2.74
N PRO A 67 -16.70 -4.46 -2.39
CA PRO A 67 -16.89 -3.96 -1.03
C PRO A 67 -18.26 -4.33 -0.43
N THR A 68 -19.30 -4.39 -1.26
CA THR A 68 -20.65 -4.81 -0.86
C THR A 68 -20.76 -6.30 -0.54
N GLU A 69 -19.88 -7.14 -1.08
CA GLU A 69 -19.83 -8.58 -0.83
C GLU A 69 -19.02 -8.91 0.42
N CYS A 70 -17.85 -8.28 0.57
CA CYS A 70 -17.02 -8.45 1.77
C CYS A 70 -17.47 -7.59 2.97
N GLY A 71 -18.51 -6.75 2.81
CA GLY A 71 -19.11 -5.97 3.89
C GLY A 71 -18.33 -4.74 4.35
N VAL A 72 -17.33 -4.29 3.56
CA VAL A 72 -16.49 -3.14 3.91
C VAL A 72 -16.84 -1.95 3.04
N HIS A 73 -17.59 -1.01 3.58
CA HIS A 73 -18.08 0.16 2.83
C HIS A 73 -17.31 1.46 3.11
N HIS A 74 -16.58 1.51 4.21
CA HIS A 74 -15.77 2.64 4.67
C HIS A 74 -14.53 2.13 5.41
N ASN A 75 -13.65 3.04 5.83
CA ASN A 75 -12.46 2.67 6.60
C ASN A 75 -12.84 2.00 7.92
N LEU A 76 -12.06 0.99 8.30
CA LEU A 76 -12.25 0.27 9.55
C LEU A 76 -11.69 1.12 10.70
N MET A 77 -12.56 1.47 11.62
CA MET A 77 -12.21 2.17 12.86
C MET A 77 -12.26 1.18 14.02
N SER A 78 -11.36 1.32 15.00
CA SER A 78 -11.31 0.42 16.17
C SER A 78 -12.69 0.23 16.79
N GLY A 79 -13.20 -1.01 16.76
CA GLY A 79 -14.50 -1.36 17.30
C GLY A 79 -15.62 -1.53 16.28
N ASP A 80 -15.40 -1.27 14.99
CA ASP A 80 -16.42 -1.31 13.93
C ASP A 80 -16.60 -2.70 13.30
N GLY A 81 -16.78 -3.74 14.10
CA GLY A 81 -17.15 -5.06 13.58
C GLY A 81 -15.97 -5.97 13.25
N GLN A 82 -16.26 -7.01 12.46
CA GLN A 82 -15.28 -8.03 12.10
C GLN A 82 -14.38 -7.56 10.96
N SER A 83 -13.12 -8.02 10.98
CA SER A 83 -12.21 -7.87 9.86
C SER A 83 -12.77 -8.60 8.61
N PRO A 84 -12.73 -8.00 7.42
CA PRO A 84 -13.16 -8.65 6.18
C PRO A 84 -12.28 -9.86 5.80
N ILE A 85 -11.13 -9.99 6.45
CA ILE A 85 -10.17 -11.07 6.21
C ILE A 85 -10.51 -12.30 7.04
N GLU A 86 -11.21 -12.14 8.16
CA GLU A 86 -11.50 -13.26 9.05
C GLU A 86 -12.42 -14.30 8.38
N GLY A 87 -11.83 -15.45 8.04
CA GLY A 87 -12.51 -16.56 7.34
C GLY A 87 -12.71 -16.36 5.83
N ALA A 88 -12.19 -15.29 5.26
CA ALA A 88 -12.17 -15.10 3.82
C ALA A 88 -11.01 -15.88 3.19
N THR A 89 -11.22 -16.38 1.96
CA THR A 89 -10.11 -16.83 1.11
C THR A 89 -9.50 -15.62 0.43
N THR A 90 -8.20 -15.48 0.56
CA THR A 90 -7.48 -14.29 0.08
C THR A 90 -6.57 -14.59 -1.11
N LEU A 91 -6.01 -13.54 -1.65
CA LEU A 91 -5.01 -13.62 -2.71
C LEU A 91 -3.78 -14.45 -2.26
N ALA A 92 -3.27 -14.21 -1.04
CA ALA A 92 -2.12 -14.96 -0.52
C ALA A 92 -2.45 -16.44 -0.30
N ASP A 93 -3.65 -16.80 0.16
CA ASP A 93 -4.06 -18.20 0.27
C ASP A 93 -3.95 -18.93 -1.08
N GLN A 94 -4.33 -18.27 -2.17
CA GLN A 94 -4.23 -18.85 -3.52
C GLN A 94 -2.77 -19.05 -3.96
N PHE A 95 -1.87 -18.15 -3.57
CA PHE A 95 -0.45 -18.31 -3.82
C PHE A 95 0.16 -19.42 -2.96
N ASN A 96 -0.22 -19.53 -1.69
CA ASN A 96 0.20 -20.63 -0.80
C ASN A 96 -0.23 -21.99 -1.37
N ASP A 97 -1.49 -22.12 -1.79
CA ASP A 97 -2.03 -23.32 -2.45
C ASP A 97 -1.27 -23.69 -3.75
N ALA A 98 -0.72 -22.71 -4.44
CA ALA A 98 0.14 -22.89 -5.60
C ALA A 98 1.62 -23.16 -5.25
N GLY A 99 1.99 -23.18 -3.97
CA GLY A 99 3.34 -23.45 -3.47
C GLY A 99 4.30 -22.27 -3.64
N TYR A 100 3.79 -21.06 -3.46
CA TYR A 100 4.61 -19.85 -3.37
C TYR A 100 4.90 -19.52 -1.91
N GLN A 101 6.05 -18.93 -1.65
CA GLN A 101 6.30 -18.20 -0.41
C GLN A 101 5.59 -16.85 -0.47
N THR A 102 4.92 -16.47 0.62
CA THR A 102 4.12 -15.26 0.66
C THR A 102 4.68 -14.22 1.63
N GLY A 103 4.88 -12.99 1.16
CA GLY A 103 5.39 -11.89 1.96
C GLY A 103 4.54 -10.62 1.87
N TYR A 104 4.44 -9.92 2.99
CA TYR A 104 3.76 -8.62 3.06
C TYR A 104 4.58 -7.59 3.83
N VAL A 105 4.71 -6.38 3.28
CA VAL A 105 5.34 -5.24 3.96
C VAL A 105 4.49 -3.98 3.84
N GLY A 106 4.40 -3.19 4.91
CA GLY A 106 3.80 -1.87 4.91
C GLY A 106 2.39 -1.76 5.50
N LYS A 107 1.52 -0.97 4.89
CA LYS A 107 0.16 -0.70 5.41
C LYS A 107 -0.80 -1.85 5.10
N TRP A 108 -1.48 -2.38 6.13
CA TRP A 108 -2.49 -3.42 5.99
C TRP A 108 -3.92 -2.88 5.89
N HIS A 109 -4.39 -2.24 6.93
CA HIS A 109 -5.69 -1.57 7.09
C HIS A 109 -6.93 -2.49 6.92
N LEU A 110 -6.80 -3.76 7.30
CA LEU A 110 -7.87 -4.75 7.21
C LEU A 110 -8.14 -5.54 8.50
N ALA A 111 -7.33 -5.32 9.56
CA ALA A 111 -7.45 -6.06 10.81
C ALA A 111 -8.29 -5.35 11.89
N ASN A 112 -8.59 -4.07 11.72
CA ASN A 112 -9.28 -3.25 12.72
C ASN A 112 -8.55 -3.18 14.08
N THR A 113 -7.21 -3.28 14.05
CA THR A 113 -6.36 -3.20 15.25
C THR A 113 -5.74 -1.83 15.45
N ARG A 114 -5.74 -1.01 14.40
CA ARG A 114 -5.23 0.35 14.33
C ARG A 114 -3.76 0.49 14.75
N LEU A 115 -3.47 0.60 16.06
CA LEU A 115 -2.12 0.81 16.61
C LEU A 115 -1.46 -0.48 17.11
N ALA A 116 -2.23 -1.56 17.25
CA ALA A 116 -1.72 -2.83 17.74
C ALA A 116 -1.24 -3.72 16.57
N PRO A 117 -0.36 -4.70 16.85
CA PRO A 117 0.04 -5.68 15.86
C PRO A 117 -1.17 -6.42 15.27
N VAL A 118 -1.08 -6.77 14.00
CA VAL A 118 -2.09 -7.58 13.32
C VAL A 118 -1.95 -9.05 13.75
N PRO A 119 -2.98 -9.64 14.37
CA PRO A 119 -2.94 -11.06 14.73
C PRO A 119 -2.79 -11.94 13.47
N GLU A 120 -2.08 -13.07 13.58
CA GLU A 120 -1.83 -14.00 12.48
C GLU A 120 -3.09 -14.35 11.69
N ARG A 121 -4.19 -14.71 12.36
CA ARG A 121 -5.48 -15.04 11.72
C ARG A 121 -6.08 -13.93 10.87
N LEU A 122 -5.59 -12.70 10.99
CA LEU A 122 -6.05 -11.51 10.25
C LEU A 122 -5.03 -10.99 9.22
N ARG A 123 -3.97 -11.78 8.94
CA ARG A 123 -2.93 -11.43 7.95
C ARG A 123 -3.24 -11.94 6.54
N GLY A 124 -4.40 -12.56 6.34
CA GLY A 124 -4.86 -12.99 5.02
C GLY A 124 -3.91 -13.95 4.30
N GLY A 125 -3.34 -14.95 5.02
CA GLY A 125 -2.50 -15.98 4.42
C GLY A 125 -1.06 -15.58 4.10
N TYR A 126 -0.59 -14.40 4.50
CA TYR A 126 0.82 -14.04 4.39
C TYR A 126 1.60 -14.67 5.56
N GLU A 127 2.23 -15.83 5.29
CA GLU A 127 2.77 -16.73 6.31
C GLU A 127 4.29 -16.67 6.44
N ASP A 128 5.03 -16.45 5.32
CA ASP A 128 6.49 -16.60 5.33
C ASP A 128 7.22 -15.31 5.72
N PHE A 129 6.67 -14.15 5.38
CA PHE A 129 7.24 -12.87 5.76
C PHE A 129 6.16 -11.82 6.01
N TRP A 130 6.20 -11.23 7.20
CA TRP A 130 5.26 -10.20 7.60
C TRP A 130 5.97 -9.11 8.38
N VAL A 131 5.96 -7.86 7.84
CA VAL A 131 6.31 -6.65 8.59
C VAL A 131 5.34 -5.54 8.19
N ALA A 132 4.32 -5.32 9.00
CA ALA A 132 3.24 -4.40 8.64
C ALA A 132 2.63 -3.69 9.85
N ALA A 133 1.90 -2.61 9.57
CA ALA A 133 1.01 -1.96 10.52
C ALA A 133 -0.41 -1.87 9.93
N ASP A 134 -1.43 -2.02 10.78
CA ASP A 134 -2.81 -1.95 10.32
C ASP A 134 -3.12 -0.55 9.78
N ALA A 135 -2.94 0.48 10.59
CA ALA A 135 -3.08 1.88 10.17
C ALA A 135 -1.72 2.58 10.24
N LEU A 136 -0.88 2.37 9.21
CA LEU A 136 0.50 2.83 9.19
C LEU A 136 0.64 4.35 9.36
N GLU A 137 -0.32 5.14 8.89
CA GLU A 137 -0.41 6.59 9.07
C GLU A 137 -0.56 7.03 10.54
N HIS A 138 -0.93 6.11 11.43
CA HIS A 138 -1.08 6.37 12.86
C HIS A 138 0.08 5.80 13.71
N THR A 139 0.85 4.87 13.15
CA THR A 139 2.02 4.29 13.82
C THR A 139 3.33 4.88 13.34
N SER A 140 3.30 5.77 12.34
CA SER A 140 4.51 6.34 11.76
C SER A 140 4.29 7.74 11.19
N HIS A 141 5.39 8.47 11.10
CA HIS A 141 5.57 9.68 10.29
C HIS A 141 6.61 9.41 9.20
N ALA A 142 6.92 10.44 8.40
CA ALA A 142 7.80 10.29 7.25
C ALA A 142 9.19 9.69 7.58
N TYR A 143 9.76 10.00 8.74
CA TYR A 143 11.13 9.65 9.12
C TYR A 143 11.26 8.86 10.43
N GLU A 144 10.15 8.46 11.03
CA GLU A 144 10.13 7.67 12.26
C GLU A 144 8.83 6.87 12.36
N GLY A 145 8.87 5.74 13.03
CA GLY A 145 7.65 4.96 13.26
C GLY A 145 7.91 3.52 13.62
N THR A 146 6.79 2.77 13.67
CA THR A 146 6.77 1.37 14.07
C THR A 146 5.88 0.58 13.15
N LEU A 147 6.42 -0.52 12.63
CA LEU A 147 5.68 -1.65 12.05
C LEU A 147 5.81 -2.83 13.02
N PHE A 148 5.12 -3.92 12.74
CA PHE A 148 5.17 -5.13 13.57
C PHE A 148 5.50 -6.33 12.70
N ASP A 149 6.38 -7.18 13.20
CA ASP A 149 6.77 -8.42 12.53
C ASP A 149 5.78 -9.58 12.72
N GLY A 150 6.16 -10.78 12.27
CA GLY A 150 5.37 -11.99 12.36
C GLY A 150 5.10 -12.47 13.79
N ASP A 151 5.92 -12.11 14.75
CA ASP A 151 5.74 -12.43 16.18
C ASP A 151 4.93 -11.32 16.91
N GLY A 152 4.70 -10.20 16.24
CA GLY A 152 4.04 -9.01 16.79
C GLY A 152 5.02 -8.09 17.52
N ASP A 153 6.31 -8.32 17.35
CA ASP A 153 7.35 -7.47 17.93
C ASP A 153 7.50 -6.18 17.11
N PRO A 154 7.78 -5.04 17.76
CA PRO A 154 7.94 -3.76 17.07
C PRO A 154 9.22 -3.73 16.24
N VAL A 155 9.09 -3.31 14.99
CA VAL A 155 10.18 -3.01 14.07
C VAL A 155 10.18 -1.50 13.85
N GLU A 156 11.07 -0.82 14.56
CA GLU A 156 11.14 0.63 14.61
C GLU A 156 12.11 1.20 13.56
N PHE A 157 11.82 2.40 13.08
CA PHE A 157 12.73 3.19 12.26
C PHE A 157 12.79 4.64 12.72
N ALA A 158 13.97 5.24 12.58
CA ALA A 158 14.22 6.65 12.82
C ALA A 158 15.28 7.16 11.84
N ASP A 159 15.22 8.45 11.51
CA ASP A 159 16.16 9.11 10.59
C ASP A 159 16.24 8.46 9.19
N ARG A 160 15.22 7.69 8.81
CA ARG A 160 15.07 7.03 7.53
C ARG A 160 13.70 7.35 6.95
N TYR A 161 13.62 7.76 5.67
CA TYR A 161 12.33 7.99 5.04
C TYR A 161 11.51 6.70 4.97
N ARG A 162 10.24 6.75 5.34
CA ARG A 162 9.36 5.56 5.48
C ARG A 162 9.31 4.69 4.22
N VAL A 163 9.30 5.29 3.03
CA VAL A 163 9.34 4.53 1.75
C VAL A 163 10.64 3.75 1.62
N ASP A 164 11.78 4.39 1.94
CA ASP A 164 13.07 3.72 1.90
C ASP A 164 13.14 2.58 2.91
N PHE A 165 12.65 2.82 4.14
CA PHE A 165 12.59 1.78 5.16
C PHE A 165 11.70 0.60 4.74
N THR A 166 10.51 0.87 4.19
CA THR A 166 9.61 -0.18 3.69
C THR A 166 10.26 -0.94 2.52
N THR A 167 11.03 -0.25 1.68
CA THR A 167 11.80 -0.87 0.59
C THR A 167 12.93 -1.75 1.13
N ASP A 168 13.66 -1.30 2.16
CA ASP A 168 14.70 -2.10 2.82
C ASP A 168 14.12 -3.41 3.37
N LEU A 169 12.89 -3.40 3.92
CA LEU A 169 12.19 -4.61 4.37
C LEU A 169 11.83 -5.55 3.22
N ALA A 170 11.35 -5.00 2.09
CA ALA A 170 11.09 -5.79 0.89
C ALA A 170 12.39 -6.41 0.34
N GLU A 171 13.49 -5.66 0.31
CA GLU A 171 14.80 -6.17 -0.09
C GLU A 171 15.33 -7.25 0.87
N ARG A 172 15.10 -7.11 2.19
CA ARG A 172 15.45 -8.13 3.18
C ARG A 172 14.76 -9.45 2.85
N PHE A 173 13.45 -9.45 2.60
CA PHE A 173 12.76 -10.65 2.15
C PHE A 173 13.41 -11.25 0.91
N LEU A 174 13.65 -10.46 -0.12
CA LEU A 174 14.17 -10.93 -1.40
C LEU A 174 15.59 -11.51 -1.30
N ARG A 175 16.44 -11.02 -0.39
CA ARG A 175 17.85 -11.36 -0.28
C ARG A 175 18.18 -12.36 0.80
N GLU A 176 17.42 -12.36 1.91
CA GLU A 176 17.84 -13.00 3.15
C GLU A 176 16.82 -14.00 3.70
N GLU A 177 15.52 -13.75 3.53
CA GLU A 177 14.49 -14.51 4.25
C GLU A 177 13.85 -15.63 3.39
N ARG A 178 13.67 -15.40 2.10
CA ARG A 178 13.04 -16.37 1.23
C ARG A 178 13.95 -17.54 0.87
N ASP A 179 13.38 -18.72 0.63
CA ASP A 179 14.09 -19.81 -0.04
C ASP A 179 14.31 -19.45 -1.52
N PRO A 180 15.56 -19.44 -2.03
CA PRO A 180 15.84 -19.08 -3.41
C PRO A 180 15.28 -20.07 -4.44
N ASP A 181 14.99 -21.30 -4.05
CA ASP A 181 14.54 -22.39 -4.92
C ASP A 181 13.02 -22.36 -5.15
N ASP A 182 12.27 -21.68 -4.28
CA ASP A 182 10.81 -21.55 -4.38
C ASP A 182 10.37 -20.20 -4.99
N PRO A 183 9.26 -20.21 -5.76
CA PRO A 183 8.67 -18.97 -6.23
C PRO A 183 8.07 -18.19 -5.07
N PHE A 184 7.98 -16.86 -5.21
CA PHE A 184 7.40 -16.01 -4.17
C PHE A 184 6.34 -15.06 -4.72
N PHE A 185 5.44 -14.68 -3.83
CA PHE A 185 4.49 -13.58 -3.94
C PHE A 185 4.77 -12.57 -2.84
N LEU A 186 5.20 -11.37 -3.21
CA LEU A 186 5.49 -10.28 -2.29
C LEU A 186 4.55 -9.10 -2.54
N PHE A 187 3.84 -8.67 -1.51
CA PHE A 187 2.99 -7.48 -1.55
C PHE A 187 3.66 -6.32 -0.79
N CYS A 188 4.15 -5.33 -1.53
CA CYS A 188 4.75 -4.12 -0.99
C CYS A 188 3.68 -3.01 -0.97
N SER A 189 3.19 -2.69 0.21
CA SER A 189 2.10 -1.74 0.44
C SER A 189 2.62 -0.44 1.04
N TYR A 190 2.99 0.49 0.16
CA TYR A 190 3.46 1.81 0.56
C TYR A 190 2.31 2.70 1.01
N LEU A 191 2.57 3.56 1.98
CA LEU A 191 1.60 4.58 2.37
C LEU A 191 1.63 5.76 1.39
N GLU A 192 2.79 6.14 0.92
CA GLU A 192 2.95 7.29 0.02
C GLU A 192 2.32 7.05 -1.36
N PRO A 193 1.80 8.13 -1.95
CA PRO A 193 1.79 9.53 -1.55
C PRO A 193 0.59 9.96 -0.68
N HIS A 194 0.04 9.09 0.15
CA HIS A 194 -1.03 9.43 1.09
C HIS A 194 -0.59 10.56 2.04
N GLN A 195 -1.49 11.50 2.34
CA GLN A 195 -1.22 12.53 3.33
C GLN A 195 -1.00 11.96 4.73
N GLN A 196 -0.25 12.68 5.56
CA GLN A 196 -0.11 12.39 6.98
C GLN A 196 -1.28 13.04 7.74
N ASN A 197 -2.25 12.22 8.17
CA ASN A 197 -3.56 12.67 8.65
C ASN A 197 -3.50 13.60 9.87
N ASP A 198 -2.60 13.32 10.82
CA ASP A 198 -2.48 14.10 12.06
C ASP A 198 -1.80 15.46 11.87
N ARG A 199 -1.12 15.67 10.73
CA ARG A 199 -0.42 16.91 10.38
C ARG A 199 -1.02 17.62 9.18
N ASP A 200 -1.92 16.95 8.49
CA ASP A 200 -2.54 17.44 7.25
C ASP A 200 -1.51 17.87 6.19
N THR A 201 -0.43 17.08 6.08
CA THR A 201 0.72 17.34 5.19
C THR A 201 0.98 16.17 4.25
N PHE A 202 1.59 16.48 3.10
CA PHE A 202 2.21 15.50 2.21
C PHE A 202 3.72 15.59 2.41
N ASP A 203 4.28 14.62 3.11
CA ASP A 203 5.69 14.62 3.47
C ASP A 203 6.54 14.00 2.35
N ALA A 204 7.19 14.83 1.55
CA ALA A 204 8.15 14.38 0.54
C ALA A 204 9.51 14.04 1.17
N PRO A 205 10.32 13.19 0.51
CA PRO A 205 11.72 13.00 0.90
C PRO A 205 12.49 14.32 0.86
N GLU A 206 13.51 14.46 1.71
CA GLU A 206 14.39 15.63 1.75
C GLU A 206 14.94 15.95 0.35
N GLY A 207 14.84 17.22 -0.07
CA GLY A 207 15.30 17.72 -1.34
C GLY A 207 14.33 17.55 -2.51
N TYR A 208 13.28 16.76 -2.36
CA TYR A 208 12.31 16.55 -3.46
C TYR A 208 11.27 17.66 -3.55
N ALA A 209 10.78 18.17 -2.43
CA ALA A 209 9.81 19.27 -2.45
C ALA A 209 10.40 20.53 -3.06
N GLU A 210 11.67 20.83 -2.77
CA GLU A 210 12.39 22.00 -3.26
C GLU A 210 12.71 21.88 -4.76
N ALA A 211 12.75 20.67 -5.32
CA ALA A 211 12.99 20.46 -6.76
C ALA A 211 11.81 20.90 -7.63
N PHE A 212 10.63 21.09 -7.05
CA PHE A 212 9.39 21.38 -7.79
C PHE A 212 8.72 22.68 -7.32
N GLU A 213 9.39 23.82 -7.51
CA GLU A 213 8.85 25.15 -7.15
C GLU A 213 7.57 25.51 -7.91
N ASN A 214 7.40 25.01 -9.13
CA ASN A 214 6.22 25.24 -9.98
C ASN A 214 5.70 23.89 -10.50
N PRO A 215 5.03 23.11 -9.68
CA PRO A 215 4.56 21.79 -10.09
C PRO A 215 3.48 21.90 -11.17
N TRP A 216 3.45 20.92 -12.07
CA TRP A 216 2.35 20.78 -13.00
C TRP A 216 1.04 20.55 -12.24
N VAL A 217 0.00 21.26 -12.62
CA VAL A 217 -1.34 21.09 -12.07
C VAL A 217 -2.18 20.34 -13.09
N PRO A 218 -2.83 19.22 -12.72
CA PRO A 218 -3.74 18.51 -13.60
C PRO A 218 -4.87 19.43 -14.10
N PRO A 219 -5.29 19.30 -15.37
CA PRO A 219 -6.30 20.21 -15.97
C PRO A 219 -7.64 20.26 -15.22
N ASP A 220 -8.01 19.16 -14.56
CA ASP A 220 -9.25 19.09 -13.77
C ASP A 220 -9.15 19.83 -12.42
N LEU A 221 -7.95 20.22 -12.01
CA LEU A 221 -7.68 21.04 -10.82
C LEU A 221 -7.40 22.50 -11.16
N GLU A 222 -7.19 22.85 -12.44
CA GLU A 222 -6.95 24.23 -12.84
C GLU A 222 -8.13 25.13 -12.46
N GLY A 223 -7.81 26.26 -11.81
CA GLY A 223 -8.79 27.26 -11.39
C GLY A 223 -9.68 26.87 -10.21
N ARG A 224 -9.42 25.74 -9.56
CA ARG A 224 -10.08 25.42 -8.30
C ARG A 224 -9.44 26.19 -7.14
N PRO A 225 -10.24 26.77 -6.22
CA PRO A 225 -9.69 27.36 -4.99
C PRO A 225 -8.86 26.34 -4.23
N GLY A 226 -7.72 26.76 -3.64
CA GLY A 226 -6.84 25.88 -2.86
C GLY A 226 -7.50 25.26 -1.61
N ASP A 227 -8.61 25.82 -1.20
CA ASP A 227 -9.37 25.45 0.00
C ASP A 227 -10.67 24.68 -0.31
N TRP A 228 -10.88 24.21 -1.54
CA TRP A 228 -12.07 23.40 -1.86
C TRP A 228 -12.16 22.10 -1.03
N PHE A 229 -11.04 21.57 -0.53
CA PHE A 229 -11.01 20.47 0.43
C PHE A 229 -11.64 20.86 1.78
N ALA A 230 -11.54 22.11 2.19
CA ALA A 230 -12.16 22.60 3.43
C ALA A 230 -13.68 22.67 3.34
N GLU A 231 -14.25 22.60 2.14
CA GLU A 231 -15.70 22.59 1.90
C GLU A 231 -16.27 21.18 1.79
N LEU A 232 -15.43 20.14 1.74
CA LEU A 232 -15.89 18.75 1.81
C LEU A 232 -16.30 18.44 3.26
N PRO A 233 -17.51 17.90 3.50
CA PRO A 233 -17.88 17.44 4.83
C PRO A 233 -16.85 16.42 5.31
N ASP A 234 -16.51 16.45 6.60
CA ASP A 234 -15.61 15.52 7.28
C ASP A 234 -15.94 14.07 6.89
N TYR A 235 -15.29 13.58 5.86
CA TYR A 235 -15.40 12.18 5.43
C TYR A 235 -14.61 11.24 6.36
N TYR A 236 -13.85 11.81 7.30
CA TYR A 236 -12.95 11.14 8.23
C TYR A 236 -13.33 11.45 9.69
N GLY A 237 -14.63 11.51 9.96
CA GLY A 237 -15.16 11.72 11.32
C GLY A 237 -14.68 10.70 12.35
#